data_f4eb0543e163d767baa25fec5d132243
#
_entry.id   f4eb0543e163d767baa25fec5d132243
#
_cell.length_a   1.000
_cell.length_b   1.000
_cell.length_c   1.000
_cell.angle_alpha   90.00
_cell.angle_beta   90.00
_cell.angle_gamma   90.00
#
_symmetry.space_group_name_H-M   'P 1'
#
loop_
_entity.id
_entity.type
_entity.pdbx_description
1 polymer ?
#
loop_
_entity_poly.entity_id
_entity_poly.type
_entity_poly.pdbx_seq_one_letter_code
_entity_poly.pdbx_strand_id
1 'polypeptide(L)'
;MSAEPTAGPGASIRLAGIPVRVEPAFVLVLGLLGFAGRGTLLAAVEWVVLAGISVLLHELGHAAAYRRFRIQPSIRLWSFGGLTYGGALSPGRSIVVSLAGPVTGLLVGVAVVALSGVASSVMNTGSPEFEQAVADLLYINVAWSLFNLLPVLPLDGGNVAAAAFRAAGRGDAPATILSLAVAGVITVAALLNGQSYIAILGVFLVAWNWRIRDSTRQAPQRRLLTRAWNQLARDPQAAASTATAVAAKPVNADLKCEAIEILGWAALANGSMDGVRDAFSRLGEGAVGSRLFAACARLTLHGDGRGMAEALAAGYLDRSFVSVSTFATRVISEAGLLEAVIADATNRAEPERWRSLMSLQVGLHEIGQYADSARVGTMAYAGQADEEAAYTAEWAARSFSLAGDQAGAVLWLGRAIERGRAWSDVARRDDFASLAGDPAFEAIRASASPTP
;
A
#
# COMPACT_ATOMS: atom_id res chain seq x y z
N MET A 1 -9.49 4.59 2.28
CA MET A 1 -8.46 5.17 3.17
C MET A 1 -7.17 5.24 2.37
N SER A 2 -6.76 6.44 1.95
CA SER A 2 -5.47 6.66 1.31
C SER A 2 -4.43 6.71 2.42
N ALA A 3 -3.54 5.71 2.45
CA ALA A 3 -2.41 5.69 3.36
C ALA A 3 -1.58 6.97 3.17
N GLU A 4 -1.38 7.74 4.22
CA GLU A 4 -0.36 8.79 4.24
C GLU A 4 1.00 8.14 3.93
N PRO A 5 1.79 8.70 3.01
CA PRO A 5 3.13 8.18 2.71
C PRO A 5 4.14 8.65 3.77
N THR A 6 3.94 8.27 5.03
CA THR A 6 4.79 8.70 6.15
C THR A 6 5.92 7.73 6.49
N ALA A 7 5.93 6.53 5.94
CA ALA A 7 6.98 5.54 6.18
C ALA A 7 8.00 5.48 5.03
N GLY A 8 9.25 5.88 5.30
CA GLY A 8 10.39 5.74 4.38
C GLY A 8 11.49 6.77 4.67
N PRO A 9 12.75 6.59 4.21
CA PRO A 9 13.83 7.54 4.42
C PRO A 9 13.58 8.86 3.68
N GLY A 10 13.82 10.01 4.32
CA GLY A 10 13.71 11.36 3.70
C GLY A 10 13.47 12.46 4.71
N ALA A 11 13.87 13.68 4.33
CA ALA A 11 13.59 14.89 5.09
C ALA A 11 12.12 15.32 4.86
N SER A 12 11.41 15.63 5.94
CA SER A 12 10.03 16.13 5.89
C SER A 12 10.01 17.58 6.39
N ILE A 13 9.48 18.48 5.58
CA ILE A 13 9.28 19.88 5.90
C ILE A 13 7.82 20.27 5.64
N ARG A 14 7.37 21.38 6.23
CA ARG A 14 6.06 21.97 5.91
C ARG A 14 6.23 23.31 5.21
N LEU A 15 5.74 23.41 3.98
CA LEU A 15 5.71 24.66 3.22
C LEU A 15 4.26 25.16 3.14
N ALA A 16 4.02 26.34 3.70
CA ALA A 16 2.67 26.92 3.79
C ALA A 16 1.62 25.93 4.32
N GLY A 17 1.98 25.05 5.27
CA GLY A 17 1.10 24.04 5.85
C GLY A 17 0.91 22.76 4.98
N ILE A 18 1.62 22.66 3.84
CA ILE A 18 1.64 21.44 3.00
C ILE A 18 2.84 20.58 3.45
N PRO A 19 2.64 19.32 3.84
CA PRO A 19 3.75 18.42 4.10
C PRO A 19 4.48 18.11 2.79
N VAL A 20 5.78 18.35 2.78
CA VAL A 20 6.69 18.07 1.65
C VAL A 20 7.76 17.12 2.14
N ARG A 21 7.89 15.98 1.48
CA ARG A 21 8.91 14.98 1.75
C ARG A 21 9.91 14.93 0.60
N VAL A 22 11.20 15.06 0.93
CA VAL A 22 12.30 14.97 -0.03
C VAL A 22 13.07 13.68 0.21
N GLU A 23 13.08 12.78 -0.75
CA GLU A 23 13.84 11.54 -0.67
C GLU A 23 15.30 11.75 -1.06
N PRO A 24 16.26 11.08 -0.40
CA PRO A 24 17.67 11.17 -0.78
C PRO A 24 17.93 10.79 -2.23
N ALA A 25 17.18 9.83 -2.76
CA ALA A 25 17.26 9.39 -4.15
C ALA A 25 16.91 10.49 -5.16
N PHE A 26 16.03 11.44 -4.80
CA PHE A 26 15.72 12.62 -5.63
C PHE A 26 16.97 13.49 -5.84
N VAL A 27 17.63 13.85 -4.74
CA VAL A 27 18.86 14.67 -4.76
C VAL A 27 19.98 13.96 -5.51
N LEU A 28 20.13 12.64 -5.27
CA LEU A 28 21.13 11.81 -5.95
C LEU A 28 20.93 11.80 -7.47
N VAL A 29 19.71 11.56 -7.94
CA VAL A 29 19.41 11.49 -9.38
C VAL A 29 19.62 12.87 -10.03
N LEU A 30 19.16 13.98 -9.42
CA LEU A 30 19.41 15.32 -9.92
C LEU A 30 20.92 15.63 -9.96
N GLY A 31 21.67 15.21 -8.93
CA GLY A 31 23.13 15.37 -8.87
C GLY A 31 23.85 14.61 -9.98
N LEU A 32 23.47 13.38 -10.24
CA LEU A 32 24.01 12.57 -11.34
C LEU A 32 23.70 13.19 -12.71
N LEU A 33 22.49 13.65 -12.94
CA LEU A 33 22.09 14.32 -14.18
C LEU A 33 22.86 15.64 -14.39
N GLY A 34 23.00 16.45 -13.34
CA GLY A 34 23.76 17.67 -13.38
C GLY A 34 25.24 17.43 -13.66
N PHE A 35 25.84 16.45 -13.00
CA PHE A 35 27.26 16.11 -13.20
C PHE A 35 27.52 15.51 -14.59
N ALA A 36 26.69 14.62 -15.05
CA ALA A 36 26.81 14.02 -16.39
C ALA A 36 26.70 15.06 -17.52
N GLY A 37 25.87 16.07 -17.33
CA GLY A 37 25.68 17.13 -18.32
C GLY A 37 26.74 18.23 -18.32
N ARG A 38 27.51 18.42 -17.20
CA ARG A 38 28.36 19.61 -16.99
C ARG A 38 29.78 19.34 -16.54
N GLY A 39 30.05 18.15 -16.06
CA GLY A 39 31.41 17.69 -15.73
C GLY A 39 32.06 18.32 -14.49
N THR A 40 31.42 19.27 -13.81
CA THR A 40 31.95 19.87 -12.58
C THR A 40 30.98 19.74 -11.41
N LEU A 41 31.52 19.61 -10.20
CA LEU A 41 30.73 19.49 -8.99
C LEU A 41 29.91 20.75 -8.70
N LEU A 42 30.49 21.93 -8.93
CA LEU A 42 29.80 23.20 -8.68
C LEU A 42 28.56 23.34 -9.58
N ALA A 43 28.70 23.08 -10.87
CA ALA A 43 27.60 23.14 -11.82
C ALA A 43 26.54 22.05 -11.56
N ALA A 44 26.95 20.90 -11.04
CA ALA A 44 26.01 19.86 -10.59
C ALA A 44 25.18 20.31 -9.37
N VAL A 45 25.82 20.99 -8.39
CA VAL A 45 25.12 21.55 -7.22
C VAL A 45 24.14 22.64 -7.65
N GLU A 46 24.56 23.55 -8.53
CA GLU A 46 23.70 24.59 -9.10
C GLU A 46 22.46 23.95 -9.78
N TRP A 47 22.66 22.95 -10.64
CA TRP A 47 21.59 22.23 -11.28
C TRP A 47 20.63 21.59 -10.28
N VAL A 48 21.12 20.93 -9.23
CA VAL A 48 20.30 20.33 -8.18
C VAL A 48 19.40 21.36 -7.50
N VAL A 49 19.95 22.53 -7.20
CA VAL A 49 19.20 23.63 -6.57
C VAL A 49 18.13 24.16 -7.53
N LEU A 50 18.49 24.52 -8.77
CA LEU A 50 17.58 25.09 -9.75
C LEU A 50 16.47 24.09 -10.14
N ALA A 51 16.84 22.83 -10.41
CA ALA A 51 15.88 21.79 -10.75
C ALA A 51 15.00 21.42 -9.55
N GLY A 52 15.56 21.31 -8.35
CA GLY A 52 14.83 21.02 -7.14
C GLY A 52 13.77 22.05 -6.82
N ILE A 53 14.12 23.34 -6.91
CA ILE A 53 13.18 24.45 -6.72
C ILE A 53 12.10 24.44 -7.82
N SER A 54 12.48 24.25 -9.08
CA SER A 54 11.54 24.24 -10.21
C SER A 54 10.53 23.10 -10.12
N VAL A 55 10.99 21.88 -9.80
CA VAL A 55 10.09 20.73 -9.56
C VAL A 55 9.18 21.01 -8.36
N LEU A 56 9.71 21.58 -7.27
CA LEU A 56 8.89 21.91 -6.11
C LEU A 56 7.81 22.96 -6.44
N LEU A 57 8.13 23.99 -7.22
CA LEU A 57 7.16 25.00 -7.68
C LEU A 57 6.07 24.37 -8.55
N HIS A 58 6.43 23.46 -9.44
CA HIS A 58 5.50 22.69 -10.25
C HIS A 58 4.52 21.89 -9.34
N GLU A 59 5.03 21.17 -8.34
CA GLU A 59 4.19 20.41 -7.40
C GLU A 59 3.32 21.32 -6.52
N LEU A 60 3.83 22.49 -6.14
CA LEU A 60 3.04 23.49 -5.42
C LEU A 60 1.87 24.02 -6.26
N GLY A 61 2.01 24.06 -7.60
CA GLY A 61 0.91 24.35 -8.52
C GLY A 61 -0.23 23.33 -8.37
N HIS A 62 0.07 22.04 -8.40
CA HIS A 62 -0.92 21.00 -8.15
C HIS A 62 -1.53 21.10 -6.76
N ALA A 63 -0.71 21.32 -5.75
CA ALA A 63 -1.15 21.44 -4.37
C ALA A 63 -2.06 22.65 -4.15
N ALA A 64 -1.81 23.78 -4.81
CA ALA A 64 -2.68 24.95 -4.78
C ALA A 64 -4.07 24.62 -5.38
N ALA A 65 -4.11 23.89 -6.49
CA ALA A 65 -5.36 23.46 -7.10
C ALA A 65 -6.14 22.49 -6.19
N TYR A 66 -5.47 21.52 -5.51
CA TYR A 66 -6.11 20.68 -4.50
C TYR A 66 -6.74 21.50 -3.37
N ARG A 67 -5.99 22.48 -2.82
CA ARG A 67 -6.49 23.38 -1.77
C ARG A 67 -7.69 24.22 -2.20
N ARG A 68 -7.70 24.67 -3.47
CA ARG A 68 -8.88 25.36 -4.04
C ARG A 68 -10.13 24.51 -3.99
N PHE A 69 -9.97 23.18 -4.03
CA PHE A 69 -11.06 22.21 -3.87
C PHE A 69 -11.25 21.72 -2.43
N ARG A 70 -10.62 22.36 -1.44
CA ARG A 70 -10.69 22.04 -0.01
C ARG A 70 -10.15 20.65 0.33
N ILE A 71 -9.21 20.14 -0.45
CA ILE A 71 -8.53 18.87 -0.21
C ILE A 71 -7.12 19.20 0.29
N GLN A 72 -6.72 18.55 1.39
CA GLN A 72 -5.37 18.71 1.94
C GLN A 72 -4.37 17.90 1.09
N PRO A 73 -3.41 18.56 0.40
CA PRO A 73 -2.40 17.88 -0.39
C PRO A 73 -1.19 17.52 0.47
N SER A 74 -0.41 16.54 -0.02
CA SER A 74 0.95 16.28 0.39
C SER A 74 1.85 16.10 -0.83
N ILE A 75 3.12 16.54 -0.73
CA ILE A 75 4.09 16.48 -1.82
C ILE A 75 5.20 15.49 -1.45
N ARG A 76 5.60 14.66 -2.40
CA ARG A 76 6.77 13.78 -2.30
C ARG A 76 7.68 14.01 -3.50
N LEU A 77 8.93 14.39 -3.24
CA LEU A 77 9.98 14.49 -4.24
C LEU A 77 10.80 13.18 -4.20
N TRP A 78 10.79 12.43 -5.28
CA TRP A 78 11.40 11.11 -5.39
C TRP A 78 12.23 10.99 -6.67
N SER A 79 12.92 9.89 -6.89
CA SER A 79 13.90 9.68 -7.96
C SER A 79 13.49 10.15 -9.38
N PHE A 80 12.20 10.11 -9.68
CA PHE A 80 11.69 10.47 -11.03
C PHE A 80 10.97 11.82 -11.07
N GLY A 81 11.09 12.66 -10.03
CA GLY A 81 10.47 13.99 -9.99
C GLY A 81 9.62 14.23 -8.76
N GLY A 82 8.59 15.04 -8.88
CA GLY A 82 7.61 15.31 -7.84
C GLY A 82 6.33 14.48 -8.00
N LEU A 83 5.62 14.32 -6.90
CA LEU A 83 4.31 13.70 -6.89
C LEU A 83 3.45 14.34 -5.81
N THR A 84 2.36 14.98 -6.22
CA THR A 84 1.39 15.59 -5.31
C THR A 84 0.22 14.64 -5.09
N TYR A 85 0.03 14.22 -3.86
CA TYR A 85 -1.10 13.39 -3.43
C TYR A 85 -2.23 14.26 -2.91
N GLY A 86 -3.46 13.83 -3.21
CA GLY A 86 -4.69 14.39 -2.67
C GLY A 86 -5.79 13.34 -2.67
N GLY A 87 -6.99 13.72 -2.25
CA GLY A 87 -8.16 12.85 -2.29
C GLY A 87 -8.68 12.60 -3.70
N ALA A 88 -9.67 11.72 -3.81
CA ALA A 88 -10.37 11.46 -5.06
C ALA A 88 -11.05 12.72 -5.61
N LEU A 89 -10.93 12.95 -6.91
CA LEU A 89 -11.47 14.10 -7.61
C LEU A 89 -12.49 13.67 -8.67
N SER A 90 -13.50 14.52 -8.91
CA SER A 90 -14.31 14.41 -10.12
C SER A 90 -13.44 14.63 -11.38
N PRO A 91 -13.83 14.09 -12.55
CA PRO A 91 -13.00 14.20 -13.76
C PRO A 91 -12.60 15.64 -14.11
N GLY A 92 -13.54 16.60 -14.04
CA GLY A 92 -13.23 18.00 -14.33
C GLY A 92 -12.24 18.63 -13.36
N ARG A 93 -12.36 18.34 -12.05
CA ARG A 93 -11.38 18.79 -11.04
C ARG A 93 -10.02 18.15 -11.22
N SER A 94 -9.98 16.87 -11.63
CA SER A 94 -8.74 16.17 -11.95
C SER A 94 -7.99 16.85 -13.10
N ILE A 95 -8.69 17.29 -14.16
CA ILE A 95 -8.08 18.04 -15.27
C ILE A 95 -7.45 19.35 -14.76
N VAL A 96 -8.17 20.12 -13.94
CA VAL A 96 -7.67 21.39 -13.38
C VAL A 96 -6.43 21.15 -12.54
N VAL A 97 -6.44 20.15 -11.67
CA VAL A 97 -5.27 19.81 -10.83
C VAL A 97 -4.09 19.39 -11.71
N SER A 98 -4.30 18.50 -12.69
CA SER A 98 -3.21 18.02 -13.54
C SER A 98 -2.61 19.13 -14.42
N LEU A 99 -3.39 20.14 -14.81
CA LEU A 99 -2.85 21.28 -15.60
C LEU A 99 -2.14 22.31 -14.71
N ALA A 100 -2.45 22.37 -13.41
CA ALA A 100 -1.94 23.43 -12.53
C ALA A 100 -0.42 23.39 -12.37
N GLY A 101 0.22 22.22 -12.32
CA GLY A 101 1.68 22.07 -12.29
C GLY A 101 2.35 22.63 -13.54
N PRO A 102 2.02 22.10 -14.75
CA PRO A 102 2.57 22.63 -15.99
C PRO A 102 2.35 24.12 -16.19
N VAL A 103 1.14 24.63 -15.88
CA VAL A 103 0.85 26.07 -15.96
C VAL A 103 1.76 26.87 -15.01
N THR A 104 1.99 26.39 -13.78
CA THR A 104 2.90 27.03 -12.84
C THR A 104 4.33 27.06 -13.40
N GLY A 105 4.84 25.94 -13.95
CA GLY A 105 6.16 25.89 -14.56
C GLY A 105 6.28 26.86 -15.75
N LEU A 106 5.28 26.93 -16.62
CA LEU A 106 5.28 27.91 -17.73
C LEU A 106 5.27 29.35 -17.24
N LEU A 107 4.50 29.66 -16.19
CA LEU A 107 4.50 31.00 -15.58
C LEU A 107 5.86 31.36 -14.94
N VAL A 108 6.53 30.39 -14.32
CA VAL A 108 7.89 30.54 -13.83
C VAL A 108 8.85 30.83 -15.01
N GLY A 109 8.73 30.09 -16.11
CA GLY A 109 9.51 30.35 -17.33
C GLY A 109 9.33 31.76 -17.86
N VAL A 110 8.10 32.28 -17.94
CA VAL A 110 7.80 33.67 -18.32
C VAL A 110 8.45 34.67 -17.34
N ALA A 111 8.36 34.43 -16.04
CA ALA A 111 8.99 35.26 -15.02
C ALA A 111 10.53 35.29 -15.15
N VAL A 112 11.14 34.13 -15.45
CA VAL A 112 12.59 34.06 -15.72
C VAL A 112 13.00 34.95 -16.90
N VAL A 113 12.27 34.89 -18.01
CA VAL A 113 12.53 35.72 -19.20
C VAL A 113 12.41 37.22 -18.84
N ALA A 114 11.34 37.63 -18.16
CA ALA A 114 11.09 38.99 -17.78
C ALA A 114 12.19 39.53 -16.83
N LEU A 115 12.53 38.73 -15.80
CA LEU A 115 13.54 39.14 -14.80
C LEU A 115 14.96 39.16 -15.37
N SER A 116 15.32 38.20 -16.25
CA SER A 116 16.63 38.20 -16.90
C SER A 116 16.82 39.41 -17.85
N GLY A 117 15.77 39.80 -18.58
CA GLY A 117 15.78 41.02 -19.40
C GLY A 117 16.00 42.29 -18.58
N VAL A 118 15.33 42.40 -17.44
CA VAL A 118 15.55 43.53 -16.50
C VAL A 118 16.96 43.47 -15.89
N ALA A 119 17.42 42.31 -15.43
CA ALA A 119 18.74 42.13 -14.84
C ALA A 119 19.85 42.50 -15.84
N SER A 120 19.75 42.08 -17.09
CA SER A 120 20.73 42.41 -18.15
C SER A 120 20.79 43.92 -18.44
N SER A 121 19.64 44.60 -18.38
CA SER A 121 19.59 46.05 -18.65
C SER A 121 20.12 46.89 -17.48
N VAL A 122 20.04 46.40 -16.24
CA VAL A 122 20.41 47.19 -15.03
C VAL A 122 21.80 46.83 -14.51
N MET A 123 22.21 45.55 -14.59
CA MET A 123 23.39 45.02 -13.89
C MET A 123 24.55 44.62 -14.82
N ASN A 124 24.42 44.79 -16.13
CA ASN A 124 25.43 44.35 -17.12
C ASN A 124 25.89 42.88 -16.89
N THR A 125 24.93 41.98 -16.64
CA THR A 125 25.14 40.60 -16.21
C THR A 125 25.43 39.67 -17.40
N GLY A 126 26.43 39.99 -18.21
CA GLY A 126 26.87 39.14 -19.34
C GLY A 126 27.86 38.04 -18.93
N SER A 127 27.77 37.52 -17.69
CA SER A 127 28.61 36.38 -17.33
C SER A 127 28.07 35.08 -17.90
N PRO A 128 28.94 34.19 -18.41
CA PRO A 128 28.52 32.87 -18.95
C PRO A 128 27.71 32.04 -17.93
N GLU A 129 28.02 32.16 -16.65
CA GLU A 129 27.33 31.44 -15.57
C GLU A 129 25.88 31.92 -15.42
N PHE A 130 25.63 33.21 -15.51
CA PHE A 130 24.30 33.79 -15.45
C PHE A 130 23.44 33.34 -16.65
N GLU A 131 24.02 33.42 -17.87
CA GLU A 131 23.33 32.97 -19.07
C GLU A 131 22.99 31.50 -19.00
N GLN A 132 23.90 30.67 -18.47
CA GLN A 132 23.69 29.25 -18.26
C GLN A 132 22.57 28.98 -17.25
N ALA A 133 22.56 29.67 -16.11
CA ALA A 133 21.52 29.53 -15.09
C ALA A 133 20.12 29.90 -15.63
N VAL A 134 20.04 30.95 -16.43
CA VAL A 134 18.81 31.37 -17.11
C VAL A 134 18.35 30.28 -18.11
N ALA A 135 19.28 29.78 -18.94
CA ALA A 135 18.98 28.72 -19.90
C ALA A 135 18.46 27.46 -19.20
N ASP A 136 19.07 27.10 -18.06
CA ASP A 136 18.65 25.94 -17.26
C ASP A 136 17.25 26.12 -16.69
N LEU A 137 16.99 27.28 -16.08
CA LEU A 137 15.66 27.60 -15.52
C LEU A 137 14.59 27.57 -16.63
N LEU A 138 14.90 28.08 -17.81
CA LEU A 138 13.98 28.02 -18.95
C LEU A 138 13.76 26.57 -19.41
N TYR A 139 14.85 25.80 -19.56
CA TYR A 139 14.76 24.40 -19.94
C TYR A 139 13.91 23.60 -18.94
N ILE A 140 14.19 23.71 -17.64
CA ILE A 140 13.48 22.96 -16.61
C ILE A 140 12.01 23.40 -16.54
N ASN A 141 11.72 24.68 -16.55
CA ASN A 141 10.35 25.14 -16.34
C ASN A 141 9.49 25.08 -17.61
N VAL A 142 10.06 25.34 -18.80
CA VAL A 142 9.30 25.32 -20.05
C VAL A 142 9.29 23.92 -20.68
N ALA A 143 10.49 23.37 -20.97
CA ALA A 143 10.57 22.08 -21.66
C ALA A 143 10.01 20.95 -20.81
N TRP A 144 10.28 20.93 -19.50
CA TRP A 144 9.71 19.94 -18.57
C TRP A 144 8.20 20.06 -18.45
N SER A 145 7.65 21.29 -18.40
CA SER A 145 6.19 21.50 -18.37
C SER A 145 5.52 21.03 -19.65
N LEU A 146 6.12 21.30 -20.82
CA LEU A 146 5.62 20.80 -22.10
C LEU A 146 5.70 19.27 -22.19
N PHE A 147 6.80 18.69 -21.69
CA PHE A 147 6.95 17.23 -21.60
C PHE A 147 5.87 16.62 -20.71
N ASN A 148 5.59 17.23 -19.56
CA ASN A 148 4.52 16.76 -18.68
C ASN A 148 3.12 16.88 -19.27
N LEU A 149 2.91 17.70 -20.29
CA LEU A 149 1.65 17.81 -21.02
C LEU A 149 1.46 16.74 -22.11
N LEU A 150 2.46 15.89 -22.36
CA LEU A 150 2.29 14.74 -23.25
C LEU A 150 1.20 13.81 -22.73
N PRO A 151 0.31 13.26 -23.57
CA PRO A 151 -0.77 12.38 -23.15
C PRO A 151 -0.26 10.97 -22.84
N VAL A 152 0.72 10.88 -21.94
CA VAL A 152 1.42 9.66 -21.52
C VAL A 152 1.39 9.56 -20.01
N LEU A 153 0.77 8.53 -19.44
CA LEU A 153 0.82 8.25 -18.00
C LEU A 153 2.25 7.83 -17.59
N PRO A 154 2.78 8.27 -16.45
CA PRO A 154 2.09 9.00 -15.38
C PRO A 154 2.17 10.54 -15.48
N LEU A 155 2.56 11.10 -16.64
CA LEU A 155 2.66 12.55 -16.84
C LEU A 155 1.30 13.24 -16.68
N ASP A 156 1.31 14.55 -16.45
CA ASP A 156 0.10 15.34 -16.23
C ASP A 156 -0.85 15.32 -17.40
N GLY A 157 -0.34 15.41 -18.64
CA GLY A 157 -1.13 15.26 -19.86
C GLY A 157 -1.79 13.89 -19.99
N GLY A 158 -1.13 12.83 -19.51
CA GLY A 158 -1.71 11.50 -19.40
C GLY A 158 -2.87 11.46 -18.40
N ASN A 159 -2.72 12.13 -17.25
CA ASN A 159 -3.77 12.26 -16.26
C ASN A 159 -4.95 13.11 -16.77
N VAL A 160 -4.69 14.18 -17.52
CA VAL A 160 -5.71 14.97 -18.24
C VAL A 160 -6.48 14.10 -19.21
N ALA A 161 -5.79 13.32 -20.06
CA ALA A 161 -6.42 12.40 -21.00
C ALA A 161 -7.28 11.35 -20.30
N ALA A 162 -6.77 10.74 -19.22
CA ALA A 162 -7.53 9.78 -18.41
C ALA A 162 -8.79 10.40 -17.80
N ALA A 163 -8.69 11.61 -17.26
CA ALA A 163 -9.84 12.32 -16.72
C ALA A 163 -10.87 12.71 -17.80
N ALA A 164 -10.42 13.10 -19.00
CA ALA A 164 -11.28 13.40 -20.13
C ALA A 164 -12.05 12.14 -20.61
N PHE A 165 -11.38 10.99 -20.72
CA PHE A 165 -12.05 9.74 -21.08
C PHE A 165 -13.04 9.28 -20.00
N ARG A 166 -12.72 9.47 -18.72
CA ARG A 166 -13.68 9.22 -17.61
C ARG A 166 -14.90 10.14 -17.69
N ALA A 167 -14.70 11.43 -18.01
CA ALA A 167 -15.80 12.38 -18.20
C ALA A 167 -16.72 11.97 -19.35
N ALA A 168 -16.16 11.38 -20.40
CA ALA A 168 -16.90 10.84 -21.56
C ALA A 168 -17.48 9.43 -21.30
N GLY A 169 -17.43 8.90 -20.08
CA GLY A 169 -17.97 7.58 -19.73
C GLY A 169 -17.15 6.38 -20.26
N ARG A 170 -15.95 6.60 -20.81
CA ARG A 170 -15.14 5.55 -21.45
C ARG A 170 -14.16 4.83 -20.52
N GLY A 171 -14.05 5.27 -19.24
CA GLY A 171 -13.12 4.72 -18.26
C GLY A 171 -11.65 5.04 -18.56
N ASP A 172 -10.71 4.28 -17.95
CA ASP A 172 -9.27 4.55 -18.03
C ASP A 172 -8.53 3.82 -19.17
N ALA A 173 -9.13 2.77 -19.72
CA ALA A 173 -8.48 1.94 -20.75
C ALA A 173 -8.05 2.72 -22.02
N PRO A 174 -8.87 3.66 -22.59
CA PRO A 174 -8.45 4.44 -23.74
C PRO A 174 -7.24 5.34 -23.46
N ALA A 175 -7.14 5.92 -22.26
CA ALA A 175 -5.99 6.74 -21.85
C ALA A 175 -4.70 5.92 -21.83
N THR A 176 -4.75 4.70 -21.30
CA THR A 176 -3.60 3.81 -21.26
C THR A 176 -3.16 3.37 -22.67
N ILE A 177 -4.12 3.11 -23.57
CA ILE A 177 -3.82 2.78 -24.99
C ILE A 177 -3.17 3.98 -25.68
N LEU A 178 -3.71 5.20 -25.50
CA LEU A 178 -3.13 6.43 -26.02
C LEU A 178 -1.71 6.63 -25.50
N SER A 179 -1.51 6.46 -24.19
CA SER A 179 -0.19 6.55 -23.56
C SER A 179 0.83 5.58 -24.17
N LEU A 180 0.44 4.32 -24.38
CA LEU A 180 1.30 3.31 -25.01
C LEU A 180 1.66 3.68 -26.46
N ALA A 181 0.68 4.17 -27.23
CA ALA A 181 0.91 4.57 -28.62
C ALA A 181 1.87 5.76 -28.68
N VAL A 182 1.62 6.83 -27.91
CA VAL A 182 2.47 8.03 -27.91
C VAL A 182 3.87 7.73 -27.39
N ALA A 183 4.00 7.02 -26.26
CA ALA A 183 5.30 6.62 -25.74
C ALA A 183 6.07 5.73 -26.72
N GLY A 184 5.39 4.80 -27.39
CA GLY A 184 5.98 3.95 -28.43
C GLY A 184 6.51 4.76 -29.63
N VAL A 185 5.72 5.70 -30.15
CA VAL A 185 6.12 6.58 -31.23
C VAL A 185 7.34 7.42 -30.86
N ILE A 186 7.33 8.03 -29.66
CA ILE A 186 8.47 8.82 -29.14
C ILE A 186 9.71 7.93 -29.01
N THR A 187 9.58 6.72 -28.49
CA THR A 187 10.69 5.77 -28.34
C THR A 187 11.33 5.42 -29.70
N VAL A 188 10.50 5.06 -30.68
CA VAL A 188 10.98 4.70 -32.02
C VAL A 188 11.63 5.90 -32.70
N ALA A 189 11.01 7.07 -32.64
CA ALA A 189 11.58 8.30 -33.20
C ALA A 189 12.93 8.65 -32.54
N ALA A 190 13.06 8.52 -31.23
CA ALA A 190 14.31 8.76 -30.52
C ALA A 190 15.42 7.78 -30.93
N LEU A 191 15.08 6.48 -31.09
CA LEU A 191 16.03 5.46 -31.58
C LEU A 191 16.52 5.77 -32.99
N LEU A 192 15.61 6.12 -33.91
CA LEU A 192 15.96 6.43 -35.29
C LEU A 192 16.84 7.69 -35.40
N ASN A 193 16.71 8.63 -34.46
CA ASN A 193 17.51 9.87 -34.45
C ASN A 193 18.74 9.79 -33.52
N GLY A 194 19.10 8.61 -33.01
CA GLY A 194 20.26 8.41 -32.11
C GLY A 194 20.12 9.06 -30.73
N GLN A 195 18.91 9.41 -30.30
CA GLN A 195 18.61 10.07 -29.02
C GLN A 195 18.49 9.02 -27.89
N SER A 196 19.60 8.40 -27.52
CA SER A 196 19.62 7.26 -26.59
C SER A 196 18.93 7.54 -25.27
N TYR A 197 19.09 8.76 -24.68
CA TYR A 197 18.47 9.13 -23.43
C TYR A 197 16.93 9.16 -23.52
N ILE A 198 16.39 9.81 -24.58
CA ILE A 198 14.95 9.88 -24.81
C ILE A 198 14.38 8.49 -25.12
N ALA A 199 15.14 7.65 -25.82
CA ALA A 199 14.76 6.28 -26.12
C ALA A 199 14.64 5.44 -24.84
N ILE A 200 15.61 5.53 -23.91
CA ILE A 200 15.57 4.83 -22.61
C ILE A 200 14.35 5.28 -21.80
N LEU A 201 14.11 6.59 -21.72
CA LEU A 201 12.94 7.15 -21.01
C LEU A 201 11.64 6.66 -21.67
N GLY A 202 11.58 6.63 -23.00
CA GLY A 202 10.43 6.12 -23.74
C GLY A 202 10.16 4.64 -23.46
N VAL A 203 11.19 3.79 -23.47
CA VAL A 203 11.06 2.37 -23.07
C VAL A 203 10.51 2.24 -21.65
N PHE A 204 11.00 3.04 -20.71
CA PHE A 204 10.47 3.07 -19.34
C PHE A 204 8.99 3.44 -19.31
N LEU A 205 8.57 4.49 -20.03
CA LEU A 205 7.17 4.90 -20.12
C LEU A 205 6.28 3.84 -20.74
N VAL A 206 6.76 3.15 -21.81
CA VAL A 206 6.04 2.02 -22.42
C VAL A 206 5.87 0.88 -21.41
N ALA A 207 6.94 0.48 -20.72
CA ALA A 207 6.89 -0.59 -19.72
C ALA A 207 5.95 -0.22 -18.54
N TRP A 208 5.99 1.03 -18.10
CA TRP A 208 5.10 1.56 -17.05
C TRP A 208 3.62 1.47 -17.46
N ASN A 209 3.29 1.96 -18.65
CA ASN A 209 1.92 1.93 -19.17
C ASN A 209 1.44 0.50 -19.46
N TRP A 210 2.33 -0.39 -19.87
CA TRP A 210 2.00 -1.79 -20.02
C TRP A 210 1.58 -2.42 -18.69
N ARG A 211 2.31 -2.13 -17.61
CA ARG A 211 1.94 -2.58 -16.25
C ARG A 211 0.60 -2.01 -15.77
N ILE A 212 0.35 -0.71 -16.02
CA ILE A 212 -0.94 -0.08 -15.70
C ILE A 212 -2.08 -0.80 -16.45
N ARG A 213 -1.91 -1.04 -17.75
CA ARG A 213 -2.90 -1.74 -18.57
C ARG A 213 -3.18 -3.14 -18.05
N ASP A 214 -2.15 -3.88 -17.73
CA ASP A 214 -2.29 -5.24 -17.19
C ASP A 214 -3.02 -5.23 -15.85
N SER A 215 -2.63 -4.37 -14.92
CA SER A 215 -3.30 -4.23 -13.62
C SER A 215 -4.77 -3.82 -13.75
N THR A 216 -5.10 -2.91 -14.69
CA THR A 216 -6.47 -2.48 -14.95
C THR A 216 -7.32 -3.61 -15.55
N ARG A 217 -6.75 -4.39 -16.48
CA ARG A 217 -7.43 -5.56 -17.06
C ARG A 217 -7.76 -6.62 -16.00
N GLN A 218 -6.91 -6.76 -15.00
CA GLN A 218 -7.03 -7.78 -13.98
C GLN A 218 -7.81 -7.31 -12.73
N ALA A 219 -8.12 -6.02 -12.63
CA ALA A 219 -8.85 -5.46 -11.50
C ALA A 219 -10.20 -6.15 -11.21
N PRO A 220 -11.03 -6.54 -12.20
CA PRO A 220 -12.27 -7.27 -11.93
C PRO A 220 -12.00 -8.64 -11.28
N GLN A 221 -10.99 -9.39 -11.75
CA GLN A 221 -10.62 -10.68 -11.21
C GLN A 221 -10.08 -10.56 -9.78
N ARG A 222 -9.24 -9.55 -9.53
CA ARG A 222 -8.74 -9.23 -8.18
C ARG A 222 -9.89 -8.93 -7.21
N ARG A 223 -10.91 -8.18 -7.64
CA ARG A 223 -12.10 -7.92 -6.82
C ARG A 223 -12.89 -9.20 -6.52
N LEU A 224 -12.98 -10.12 -7.47
CA LEU A 224 -13.62 -11.42 -7.26
C LEU A 224 -12.85 -12.26 -6.23
N LEU A 225 -11.52 -12.33 -6.31
CA LEU A 225 -10.70 -13.03 -5.32
C LEU A 225 -10.81 -12.39 -3.93
N THR A 226 -10.81 -11.05 -3.83
CA THR A 226 -11.06 -10.36 -2.56
C THR A 226 -12.42 -10.74 -1.95
N ARG A 227 -13.47 -10.89 -2.78
CA ARG A 227 -14.78 -11.38 -2.31
C ARG A 227 -14.71 -12.84 -1.87
N ALA A 228 -14.02 -13.68 -2.64
CA ALA A 228 -13.84 -15.09 -2.29
C ALA A 228 -13.11 -15.24 -0.96
N TRP A 229 -12.06 -14.47 -0.68
CA TRP A 229 -11.41 -14.43 0.62
C TRP A 229 -12.35 -14.05 1.75
N ASN A 230 -13.17 -13.02 1.57
CA ASN A 230 -14.14 -12.58 2.58
C ASN A 230 -15.28 -13.59 2.82
N GLN A 231 -15.57 -14.44 1.84
CA GLN A 231 -16.58 -15.50 1.93
C GLN A 231 -16.03 -16.79 2.52
N LEU A 232 -14.71 -17.00 2.47
CA LEU A 232 -14.06 -18.29 2.73
C LEU A 232 -14.42 -18.90 4.09
N ALA A 233 -14.51 -18.07 5.14
CA ALA A 233 -14.87 -18.55 6.48
C ALA A 233 -16.36 -18.95 6.62
N ARG A 234 -17.25 -18.29 5.85
CA ARG A 234 -18.71 -18.47 5.96
C ARG A 234 -19.26 -19.49 4.96
N ASP A 235 -18.72 -19.48 3.74
CA ASP A 235 -19.14 -20.32 2.63
C ASP A 235 -17.92 -20.71 1.78
N PRO A 236 -17.15 -21.74 2.22
CA PRO A 236 -15.98 -22.22 1.48
C PRO A 236 -16.31 -22.66 0.06
N GLN A 237 -17.53 -23.14 -0.18
CA GLN A 237 -17.98 -23.67 -1.47
C GLN A 237 -18.20 -22.52 -2.47
N ALA A 238 -18.85 -21.43 -2.04
CA ALA A 238 -18.98 -20.20 -2.86
C ALA A 238 -17.62 -19.56 -3.14
N ALA A 239 -16.72 -19.53 -2.16
CA ALA A 239 -15.35 -19.05 -2.34
C ALA A 239 -14.60 -19.89 -3.39
N ALA A 240 -14.67 -21.21 -3.31
CA ALA A 240 -14.06 -22.14 -4.27
C ALA A 240 -14.63 -21.96 -5.69
N SER A 241 -15.95 -21.83 -5.84
CA SER A 241 -16.58 -21.62 -7.15
C SER A 241 -16.09 -20.32 -7.80
N THR A 242 -15.98 -19.23 -7.02
CA THR A 242 -15.46 -17.94 -7.48
C THR A 242 -13.99 -18.04 -7.88
N ALA A 243 -13.17 -18.70 -7.06
CA ALA A 243 -11.75 -18.91 -7.33
C ALA A 243 -11.54 -19.76 -8.60
N THR A 244 -12.30 -20.82 -8.78
CA THR A 244 -12.29 -21.64 -10.01
C THR A 244 -12.60 -20.82 -11.25
N ALA A 245 -13.64 -19.98 -11.19
CA ALA A 245 -14.03 -19.11 -12.30
C ALA A 245 -12.95 -18.07 -12.65
N VAL A 246 -12.15 -17.62 -11.68
CA VAL A 246 -11.00 -16.73 -11.92
C VAL A 246 -9.82 -17.52 -12.47
N ALA A 247 -9.49 -18.69 -11.91
CA ALA A 247 -8.37 -19.53 -12.35
C ALA A 247 -8.51 -20.02 -13.81
N ALA A 248 -9.76 -20.14 -14.30
CA ALA A 248 -10.05 -20.52 -15.70
C ALA A 248 -9.81 -19.37 -16.70
N LYS A 249 -9.63 -18.13 -16.24
CA LYS A 249 -9.39 -16.97 -17.11
C LYS A 249 -7.90 -16.76 -17.37
N PRO A 250 -7.53 -16.05 -18.45
CA PRO A 250 -6.14 -15.64 -18.68
C PRO A 250 -5.75 -14.52 -17.70
N VAL A 251 -5.38 -14.90 -16.49
CA VAL A 251 -4.86 -14.01 -15.44
C VAL A 251 -3.36 -14.20 -15.28
N ASN A 252 -2.68 -13.22 -14.66
CA ASN A 252 -1.26 -13.35 -14.36
C ASN A 252 -0.99 -14.45 -13.30
N ALA A 253 0.28 -14.82 -13.15
CA ALA A 253 0.68 -15.88 -12.24
C ALA A 253 0.23 -15.61 -10.80
N ASP A 254 0.33 -14.37 -10.32
CA ASP A 254 -0.02 -13.99 -8.95
C ASP A 254 -1.50 -14.26 -8.64
N LEU A 255 -2.41 -13.80 -9.53
CA LEU A 255 -3.85 -14.05 -9.35
C LEU A 255 -4.21 -15.53 -9.51
N LYS A 256 -3.46 -16.25 -10.34
CA LYS A 256 -3.65 -17.68 -10.49
C LYS A 256 -3.24 -18.43 -9.23
N CYS A 257 -2.08 -18.07 -8.65
CA CYS A 257 -1.63 -18.62 -7.36
C CYS A 257 -2.61 -18.27 -6.23
N GLU A 258 -3.07 -17.00 -6.14
CA GLU A 258 -4.07 -16.57 -5.16
C GLU A 258 -5.38 -17.36 -5.30
N ALA A 259 -5.87 -17.61 -6.53
CA ALA A 259 -7.05 -18.41 -6.77
C ALA A 259 -6.86 -19.87 -6.33
N ILE A 260 -5.70 -20.48 -6.63
CA ILE A 260 -5.37 -21.85 -6.23
C ILE A 260 -5.27 -21.94 -4.70
N GLU A 261 -4.71 -20.93 -4.04
CA GLU A 261 -4.63 -20.88 -2.58
C GLU A 261 -6.02 -20.86 -1.93
N ILE A 262 -6.96 -20.05 -2.43
CA ILE A 262 -8.35 -20.04 -1.98
C ILE A 262 -8.99 -21.44 -2.15
N LEU A 263 -8.73 -22.11 -3.28
CA LEU A 263 -9.21 -23.48 -3.51
C LEU A 263 -8.65 -24.45 -2.47
N GLY A 264 -7.37 -24.32 -2.13
CA GLY A 264 -6.73 -25.15 -1.10
C GLY A 264 -7.33 -24.94 0.29
N TRP A 265 -7.53 -23.68 0.70
CA TRP A 265 -8.18 -23.37 1.97
C TRP A 265 -9.64 -23.82 2.02
N ALA A 266 -10.39 -23.68 0.91
CA ALA A 266 -11.74 -24.19 0.83
C ALA A 266 -11.79 -25.74 0.89
N ALA A 267 -10.79 -26.40 0.30
CA ALA A 267 -10.65 -27.85 0.39
C ALA A 267 -10.36 -28.31 1.83
N LEU A 268 -9.46 -27.61 2.55
CA LEU A 268 -9.19 -27.85 3.97
C LEU A 268 -10.47 -27.67 4.81
N ALA A 269 -11.21 -26.57 4.58
CA ALA A 269 -12.45 -26.30 5.30
C ALA A 269 -13.53 -27.36 5.09
N ASN A 270 -13.57 -27.99 3.90
CA ASN A 270 -14.53 -29.01 3.52
C ASN A 270 -14.02 -30.46 3.76
N GLY A 271 -12.81 -30.64 4.31
CA GLY A 271 -12.19 -31.96 4.53
C GLY A 271 -11.80 -32.69 3.24
N SER A 272 -11.66 -32.02 2.11
CA SER A 272 -11.33 -32.62 0.81
C SER A 272 -9.84 -32.85 0.64
N MET A 273 -9.33 -34.03 1.00
CA MET A 273 -7.92 -34.40 0.88
C MET A 273 -7.37 -34.27 -0.56
N ASP A 274 -8.17 -34.63 -1.55
CA ASP A 274 -7.76 -34.54 -2.96
C ASP A 274 -7.67 -33.09 -3.41
N GLY A 275 -8.59 -32.22 -2.96
CA GLY A 275 -8.52 -30.80 -3.22
C GLY A 275 -7.30 -30.14 -2.58
N VAL A 276 -6.95 -30.53 -1.35
CA VAL A 276 -5.72 -30.07 -0.67
C VAL A 276 -4.48 -30.51 -1.45
N ARG A 277 -4.42 -31.77 -1.87
CA ARG A 277 -3.30 -32.32 -2.65
C ARG A 277 -3.15 -31.63 -3.99
N ASP A 278 -4.24 -31.38 -4.73
CA ASP A 278 -4.21 -30.66 -6.01
C ASP A 278 -3.68 -29.23 -5.80
N ALA A 279 -4.24 -28.47 -4.88
CA ALA A 279 -3.81 -27.10 -4.62
C ALA A 279 -2.34 -27.05 -4.19
N PHE A 280 -1.91 -27.91 -3.28
CA PHE A 280 -0.53 -27.98 -2.79
C PHE A 280 0.46 -28.33 -3.92
N SER A 281 0.13 -29.31 -4.77
CA SER A 281 0.97 -29.70 -5.90
C SER A 281 1.15 -28.58 -6.93
N ARG A 282 0.12 -27.77 -7.14
CA ARG A 282 0.12 -26.66 -8.11
C ARG A 282 0.83 -25.42 -7.60
N LEU A 283 0.76 -25.15 -6.30
CA LEU A 283 1.47 -24.00 -5.68
C LEU A 283 2.96 -24.30 -5.48
N GLY A 284 3.33 -25.56 -5.16
CA GLY A 284 4.68 -25.94 -4.78
C GLY A 284 5.10 -25.42 -3.41
N GLU A 285 6.23 -25.96 -2.87
CA GLU A 285 6.73 -25.56 -1.55
C GLU A 285 7.33 -24.13 -1.52
N GLY A 286 7.73 -23.60 -2.66
CA GLY A 286 8.39 -22.30 -2.79
C GLY A 286 7.58 -21.20 -3.48
N ALA A 287 6.30 -21.46 -3.81
CA ALA A 287 5.46 -20.43 -4.40
C ALA A 287 5.24 -19.29 -3.41
N VAL A 288 5.18 -18.07 -3.92
CA VAL A 288 4.87 -16.81 -3.19
C VAL A 288 3.45 -16.81 -2.61
N GLY A 289 2.74 -17.94 -2.66
CA GLY A 289 1.50 -18.21 -1.94
C GLY A 289 1.78 -18.49 -0.46
N SER A 290 0.77 -18.47 0.34
CA SER A 290 0.84 -18.52 1.78
C SER A 290 1.67 -19.71 2.30
N ARG A 291 2.75 -19.42 3.00
CA ARG A 291 3.54 -20.40 3.75
C ARG A 291 2.65 -21.17 4.72
N LEU A 292 1.60 -20.51 5.24
CA LEU A 292 0.66 -21.10 6.18
C LEU A 292 -0.18 -22.19 5.52
N PHE A 293 -0.69 -21.96 4.29
CA PHE A 293 -1.38 -23.01 3.56
C PHE A 293 -0.49 -24.24 3.31
N ALA A 294 0.76 -24.01 2.86
CA ALA A 294 1.71 -25.10 2.62
C ALA A 294 2.00 -25.92 3.90
N ALA A 295 2.15 -25.25 5.05
CA ALA A 295 2.34 -25.93 6.34
C ALA A 295 1.09 -26.74 6.75
N CYS A 296 -0.10 -26.18 6.62
CA CYS A 296 -1.36 -26.88 6.88
C CYS A 296 -1.55 -28.07 5.94
N ALA A 297 -1.23 -27.91 4.65
CA ALA A 297 -1.31 -29.00 3.69
C ALA A 297 -0.34 -30.15 4.03
N ARG A 298 0.92 -29.85 4.40
CA ARG A 298 1.87 -30.87 4.86
C ARG A 298 1.38 -31.60 6.10
N LEU A 299 0.88 -30.85 7.08
CA LEU A 299 0.31 -31.45 8.30
C LEU A 299 -0.87 -32.38 7.96
N THR A 300 -1.80 -31.90 7.15
CA THR A 300 -3.00 -32.65 6.78
C THR A 300 -2.68 -33.91 5.93
N LEU A 301 -1.76 -33.79 4.97
CA LEU A 301 -1.46 -34.88 4.02
C LEU A 301 -0.42 -35.87 4.54
N HIS A 302 0.52 -35.43 5.39
CA HIS A 302 1.69 -36.21 5.78
C HIS A 302 1.92 -36.28 7.31
N GLY A 303 1.08 -35.62 8.12
CA GLY A 303 1.27 -35.52 9.56
C GLY A 303 2.49 -34.68 9.98
N ASP A 304 3.09 -33.89 9.05
CA ASP A 304 4.27 -33.10 9.31
C ASP A 304 3.92 -31.68 9.76
N GLY A 305 3.99 -31.44 11.08
CA GLY A 305 3.73 -30.14 11.70
C GLY A 305 4.94 -29.23 11.86
N ARG A 306 6.11 -29.60 11.32
CA ARG A 306 7.36 -28.78 11.45
C ARG A 306 7.18 -27.42 10.79
N GLY A 307 7.69 -26.37 11.47
CA GLY A 307 7.65 -25.00 10.96
C GLY A 307 6.27 -24.35 11.04
N MET A 308 5.29 -24.96 11.72
CA MET A 308 3.92 -24.41 11.83
C MET A 308 3.90 -23.06 12.53
N ALA A 309 4.67 -22.85 13.60
CA ALA A 309 4.73 -21.55 14.27
C ALA A 309 5.31 -20.45 13.37
N GLU A 310 6.35 -20.75 12.57
CA GLU A 310 6.87 -19.80 11.57
C GLU A 310 5.83 -19.45 10.50
N ALA A 311 5.11 -20.47 10.04
CA ALA A 311 4.05 -20.28 9.06
C ALA A 311 2.90 -19.42 9.60
N LEU A 312 2.51 -19.60 10.87
CA LEU A 312 1.53 -18.75 11.56
C LEU A 312 2.01 -17.29 11.67
N ALA A 313 3.30 -17.06 11.98
CA ALA A 313 3.86 -15.72 12.02
C ALA A 313 3.83 -15.03 10.64
N ALA A 314 4.09 -15.78 9.57
CA ALA A 314 3.99 -15.29 8.21
C ALA A 314 2.55 -14.98 7.81
N GLY A 315 1.59 -15.82 8.22
CA GLY A 315 0.15 -15.64 7.97
C GLY A 315 -0.47 -14.43 8.68
N TYR A 316 0.16 -13.89 9.72
CA TYR A 316 -0.30 -12.68 10.39
C TYR A 316 -0.39 -11.45 9.47
N LEU A 317 0.43 -11.40 8.43
CA LEU A 317 0.45 -10.32 7.44
C LEU A 317 -0.50 -10.55 6.27
N ASP A 318 -1.26 -11.63 6.29
CA ASP A 318 -2.17 -12.00 5.20
C ASP A 318 -3.45 -11.14 5.20
N ARG A 319 -4.00 -10.93 4.01
CA ARG A 319 -5.25 -10.15 3.82
C ARG A 319 -6.47 -10.77 4.49
N SER A 320 -6.44 -12.06 4.72
CA SER A 320 -7.54 -12.85 5.30
C SER A 320 -7.16 -13.47 6.64
N PHE A 321 -6.34 -12.74 7.41
CA PHE A 321 -5.73 -13.18 8.66
C PHE A 321 -6.67 -13.99 9.57
N VAL A 322 -7.89 -13.51 9.84
CA VAL A 322 -8.84 -14.22 10.70
C VAL A 322 -9.20 -15.58 10.12
N SER A 323 -9.57 -15.63 8.83
CA SER A 323 -10.00 -16.89 8.19
C SER A 323 -8.88 -17.93 8.12
N VAL A 324 -7.69 -17.53 7.68
CA VAL A 324 -6.57 -18.47 7.54
C VAL A 324 -6.06 -18.94 8.90
N SER A 325 -6.06 -18.06 9.91
CA SER A 325 -5.73 -18.44 11.29
C SER A 325 -6.74 -19.44 11.86
N THR A 326 -8.04 -19.25 11.60
CA THR A 326 -9.11 -20.18 12.02
C THR A 326 -8.90 -21.58 11.42
N PHE A 327 -8.66 -21.66 10.11
CA PHE A 327 -8.43 -22.96 9.47
C PHE A 327 -7.15 -23.63 9.92
N ALA A 328 -6.05 -22.87 10.03
CA ALA A 328 -4.78 -23.39 10.51
C ALA A 328 -4.89 -23.92 11.94
N THR A 329 -5.52 -23.17 12.83
CA THR A 329 -5.70 -23.58 14.23
C THR A 329 -6.58 -24.83 14.33
N ARG A 330 -7.64 -24.94 13.52
CA ARG A 330 -8.45 -26.15 13.46
C ARG A 330 -7.61 -27.37 13.08
N VAL A 331 -6.82 -27.27 12.01
CA VAL A 331 -5.93 -28.37 11.57
C VAL A 331 -4.92 -28.74 12.66
N ILE A 332 -4.32 -27.75 13.34
CA ILE A 332 -3.38 -27.97 14.44
C ILE A 332 -4.07 -28.69 15.62
N SER A 333 -5.27 -28.25 16.00
CA SER A 333 -6.05 -28.83 17.10
C SER A 333 -6.50 -30.26 16.81
N GLU A 334 -7.01 -30.49 15.60
CA GLU A 334 -7.42 -31.83 15.14
C GLU A 334 -6.24 -32.81 15.08
N ALA A 335 -5.04 -32.32 14.77
CA ALA A 335 -3.81 -33.12 14.80
C ALA A 335 -3.23 -33.33 16.21
N GLY A 336 -3.80 -32.72 17.26
CA GLY A 336 -3.30 -32.81 18.63
C GLY A 336 -1.96 -32.08 18.86
N LEU A 337 -1.60 -31.13 18.01
CA LEU A 337 -0.30 -30.43 18.03
C LEU A 337 -0.34 -29.04 18.69
N LEU A 338 -1.48 -28.64 19.27
CA LEU A 338 -1.66 -27.28 19.78
C LEU A 338 -0.57 -26.87 20.77
N GLU A 339 -0.33 -27.67 21.81
CA GLU A 339 0.67 -27.34 22.84
C GLU A 339 2.11 -27.34 22.27
N ALA A 340 2.42 -28.24 21.34
CA ALA A 340 3.74 -28.26 20.70
C ALA A 340 3.98 -27.00 19.85
N VAL A 341 2.95 -26.54 19.14
CA VAL A 341 3.03 -25.31 18.32
C VAL A 341 3.11 -24.07 19.22
N ILE A 342 2.36 -24.02 20.33
CA ILE A 342 2.47 -22.92 21.33
C ILE A 342 3.88 -22.88 21.92
N ALA A 343 4.46 -24.01 22.30
CA ALA A 343 5.80 -24.09 22.83
C ALA A 343 6.85 -23.63 21.81
N ASP A 344 6.77 -24.07 20.54
CA ASP A 344 7.64 -23.57 19.46
C ASP A 344 7.49 -22.06 19.24
N ALA A 345 6.25 -21.57 19.17
CA ALA A 345 5.95 -20.14 19.00
C ALA A 345 6.55 -19.29 20.15
N THR A 346 6.44 -19.77 21.41
CA THR A 346 6.94 -19.07 22.59
C THR A 346 8.47 -18.95 22.59
N ASN A 347 9.18 -19.90 22.01
CA ASN A 347 10.64 -19.93 21.96
C ASN A 347 11.23 -19.12 20.80
N ARG A 348 10.40 -18.53 19.94
CA ARG A 348 10.86 -17.71 18.82
C ARG A 348 11.26 -16.31 19.24
N ALA A 349 12.11 -15.66 18.42
CA ALA A 349 12.46 -14.25 18.60
C ALA A 349 11.29 -13.34 18.17
N GLU A 350 11.30 -12.09 18.70
CA GLU A 350 10.35 -11.07 18.24
C GLU A 350 10.75 -10.57 16.82
N PRO A 351 9.80 -10.25 15.94
CA PRO A 351 8.33 -10.24 16.14
C PRO A 351 7.62 -11.57 15.83
N GLU A 352 8.34 -12.62 15.46
CA GLU A 352 7.75 -13.91 15.08
C GLU A 352 6.98 -14.56 16.23
N ARG A 353 7.48 -14.42 17.47
CA ARG A 353 6.84 -14.97 18.67
C ARG A 353 5.40 -14.47 18.82
N TRP A 354 5.22 -13.17 18.95
CA TRP A 354 3.87 -12.63 19.18
C TRP A 354 2.95 -12.79 17.97
N ARG A 355 3.50 -12.76 16.71
CA ARG A 355 2.70 -12.97 15.51
C ARG A 355 2.13 -14.40 15.44
N SER A 356 2.94 -15.40 15.76
CA SER A 356 2.51 -16.80 15.81
C SER A 356 1.43 -17.00 16.88
N LEU A 357 1.66 -16.48 18.08
CA LEU A 357 0.74 -16.59 19.22
C LEU A 357 -0.58 -15.82 18.92
N MET A 358 -0.51 -14.65 18.32
CA MET A 358 -1.69 -13.88 17.93
C MET A 358 -2.53 -14.61 16.86
N SER A 359 -1.89 -15.26 15.89
CA SER A 359 -2.59 -16.09 14.90
C SER A 359 -3.31 -17.26 15.57
N LEU A 360 -2.66 -17.93 16.53
CA LEU A 360 -3.31 -18.98 17.33
C LEU A 360 -4.45 -18.43 18.19
N GLN A 361 -4.25 -17.31 18.87
CA GLN A 361 -5.27 -16.67 19.71
C GLN A 361 -6.57 -16.43 18.93
N VAL A 362 -6.45 -15.77 17.76
CA VAL A 362 -7.60 -15.49 16.90
C VAL A 362 -8.25 -16.78 16.41
N GLY A 363 -7.45 -17.74 15.94
CA GLY A 363 -7.96 -19.01 15.46
C GLY A 363 -8.67 -19.82 16.55
N LEU A 364 -8.12 -19.89 17.76
CA LEU A 364 -8.73 -20.55 18.93
C LEU A 364 -10.07 -19.91 19.31
N HIS A 365 -10.12 -18.58 19.30
CA HIS A 365 -11.36 -17.85 19.56
C HIS A 365 -12.44 -18.22 18.54
N GLU A 366 -12.12 -18.18 17.26
CA GLU A 366 -13.06 -18.42 16.18
C GLU A 366 -13.55 -19.89 16.10
N ILE A 367 -12.77 -20.85 16.63
CA ILE A 367 -13.22 -22.25 16.75
C ILE A 367 -13.89 -22.57 18.10
N GLY A 368 -14.10 -21.55 18.97
CA GLY A 368 -14.80 -21.69 20.24
C GLY A 368 -13.94 -22.21 21.42
N GLN A 369 -12.63 -22.31 21.24
CA GLN A 369 -11.69 -22.70 22.33
C GLN A 369 -11.26 -21.47 23.12
N TYR A 370 -12.23 -20.83 23.81
CA TYR A 370 -12.06 -19.52 24.41
C TYR A 370 -11.01 -19.48 25.55
N ALA A 371 -10.96 -20.53 26.38
CA ALA A 371 -9.98 -20.58 27.48
C ALA A 371 -8.54 -20.64 26.97
N ASP A 372 -8.28 -21.44 25.94
CA ASP A 372 -6.96 -21.51 25.32
C ASP A 372 -6.63 -20.22 24.55
N SER A 373 -7.62 -19.64 23.86
CA SER A 373 -7.47 -18.35 23.21
C SER A 373 -7.06 -17.24 24.20
N ALA A 374 -7.73 -17.16 25.35
CA ALA A 374 -7.39 -16.21 26.41
C ALA A 374 -5.96 -16.44 26.93
N ARG A 375 -5.59 -17.68 27.23
CA ARG A 375 -4.25 -18.09 27.67
C ARG A 375 -3.17 -17.66 26.66
N VAL A 376 -3.34 -18.02 25.39
CA VAL A 376 -2.40 -17.69 24.31
C VAL A 376 -2.31 -16.19 24.09
N GLY A 377 -3.43 -15.46 24.19
CA GLY A 377 -3.47 -14.01 24.08
C GLY A 377 -2.64 -13.30 25.16
N THR A 378 -2.65 -13.81 26.41
CA THR A 378 -1.79 -13.26 27.47
C THR A 378 -0.30 -13.43 27.16
N MET A 379 0.07 -14.54 26.50
CA MET A 379 1.46 -14.80 26.08
C MET A 379 1.88 -13.94 24.86
N ALA A 380 0.95 -13.67 23.96
CA ALA A 380 1.20 -12.87 22.76
C ALA A 380 1.40 -11.37 23.07
N TYR A 381 0.75 -10.86 24.12
CA TYR A 381 0.69 -9.43 24.45
C TYR A 381 2.07 -8.81 24.78
N ALA A 382 2.97 -9.58 25.35
CA ALA A 382 4.29 -9.10 25.74
C ALA A 382 5.16 -8.81 24.50
N GLY A 383 5.85 -7.66 24.49
CA GLY A 383 6.79 -7.28 23.41
C GLY A 383 6.15 -6.64 22.17
N GLN A 384 4.85 -6.36 22.20
CA GLN A 384 4.14 -5.69 21.09
C GLN A 384 4.19 -4.16 21.22
N ALA A 385 4.10 -3.47 20.08
CA ALA A 385 3.81 -2.03 20.03
C ALA A 385 2.36 -1.75 20.43
N ASP A 386 2.03 -0.46 20.72
CA ASP A 386 0.73 -0.11 21.32
C ASP A 386 -0.48 -0.55 20.47
N GLU A 387 -0.40 -0.42 19.15
CA GLU A 387 -1.51 -0.78 18.27
C GLU A 387 -1.78 -2.29 18.25
N GLU A 388 -0.72 -3.11 18.10
CA GLU A 388 -0.83 -4.56 18.14
C GLU A 388 -1.21 -5.07 19.52
N ALA A 389 -0.65 -4.48 20.59
CA ALA A 389 -0.99 -4.83 21.96
C ALA A 389 -2.46 -4.53 22.27
N ALA A 390 -3.00 -3.40 21.79
CA ALA A 390 -4.40 -3.05 21.95
C ALA A 390 -5.33 -4.06 21.27
N TYR A 391 -4.96 -4.52 20.07
CA TYR A 391 -5.72 -5.52 19.34
C TYR A 391 -5.67 -6.90 20.01
N THR A 392 -4.48 -7.35 20.42
CA THR A 392 -4.30 -8.60 21.19
C THR A 392 -5.10 -8.60 22.49
N ALA A 393 -5.09 -7.48 23.23
CA ALA A 393 -5.84 -7.32 24.47
C ALA A 393 -7.35 -7.38 24.27
N GLU A 394 -7.87 -6.79 23.17
CA GLU A 394 -9.30 -6.90 22.82
C GLU A 394 -9.70 -8.36 22.58
N TRP A 395 -8.91 -9.10 21.80
CA TRP A 395 -9.20 -10.53 21.56
C TRP A 395 -9.10 -11.36 22.84
N ALA A 396 -8.14 -11.05 23.74
CA ALA A 396 -8.06 -11.72 25.04
C ALA A 396 -9.29 -11.42 25.90
N ALA A 397 -9.72 -10.16 25.97
CA ALA A 397 -10.91 -9.75 26.72
C ALA A 397 -12.18 -10.48 26.24
N ARG A 398 -12.39 -10.56 24.91
CA ARG A 398 -13.49 -11.30 24.30
C ARG A 398 -13.46 -12.78 24.68
N SER A 399 -12.27 -13.39 24.60
CA SER A 399 -12.07 -14.80 24.91
C SER A 399 -12.31 -15.10 26.41
N PHE A 400 -11.84 -14.24 27.33
CA PHE A 400 -12.12 -14.34 28.76
C PHE A 400 -13.62 -14.23 29.05
N SER A 401 -14.31 -13.27 28.39
CA SER A 401 -15.76 -13.10 28.55
C SER A 401 -16.54 -14.35 28.13
N LEU A 402 -16.22 -14.91 26.97
CA LEU A 402 -16.88 -16.11 26.44
C LEU A 402 -16.47 -17.40 27.17
N ALA A 403 -15.29 -17.41 27.82
CA ALA A 403 -14.86 -18.49 28.70
C ALA A 403 -15.52 -18.41 30.10
N GLY A 404 -16.27 -17.34 30.40
CA GLY A 404 -16.92 -17.13 31.70
C GLY A 404 -16.05 -16.48 32.77
N ASP A 405 -14.82 -16.06 32.44
CA ASP A 405 -13.94 -15.31 33.33
C ASP A 405 -14.18 -13.78 33.20
N GLN A 406 -15.17 -13.28 33.93
CA GLN A 406 -15.57 -11.88 33.89
C GLN A 406 -14.44 -10.96 34.39
N ALA A 407 -13.70 -11.36 35.44
CA ALA A 407 -12.61 -10.56 35.97
C ALA A 407 -11.46 -10.42 34.97
N GLY A 408 -11.08 -11.51 34.29
CA GLY A 408 -10.13 -11.51 33.19
C GLY A 408 -10.60 -10.65 32.03
N ALA A 409 -11.87 -10.76 31.65
CA ALA A 409 -12.45 -9.99 30.56
C ALA A 409 -12.36 -8.46 30.80
N VAL A 410 -12.75 -8.01 31.99
CA VAL A 410 -12.70 -6.58 32.38
C VAL A 410 -11.25 -6.08 32.43
N LEU A 411 -10.33 -6.86 33.03
CA LEU A 411 -8.90 -6.51 33.08
C LEU A 411 -8.30 -6.30 31.69
N TRP A 412 -8.55 -7.23 30.78
CA TRP A 412 -7.97 -7.18 29.45
C TRP A 412 -8.65 -6.14 28.54
N LEU A 413 -9.94 -5.88 28.76
CA LEU A 413 -10.63 -4.78 28.11
C LEU A 413 -10.05 -3.42 28.52
N GLY A 414 -9.78 -3.24 29.82
CA GLY A 414 -9.07 -2.04 30.33
C GLY A 414 -7.74 -1.83 29.62
N ARG A 415 -6.92 -2.87 29.50
CA ARG A 415 -5.64 -2.83 28.76
C ARG A 415 -5.81 -2.47 27.29
N ALA A 416 -6.84 -2.97 26.63
CA ALA A 416 -7.11 -2.64 25.21
C ALA A 416 -7.41 -1.15 25.05
N ILE A 417 -8.24 -0.58 25.92
CA ILE A 417 -8.59 0.84 25.91
C ILE A 417 -7.38 1.72 26.25
N GLU A 418 -6.62 1.36 27.30
CA GLU A 418 -5.38 2.06 27.69
C GLU A 418 -4.35 2.13 26.56
N ARG A 419 -4.31 1.12 25.69
CA ARG A 419 -3.43 1.04 24.52
C ARG A 419 -4.03 1.66 23.25
N GLY A 420 -5.17 2.35 23.37
CA GLY A 420 -5.75 3.15 22.28
C GLY A 420 -6.87 2.49 21.50
N ARG A 421 -7.43 1.36 21.96
CA ARG A 421 -8.61 0.79 21.31
C ARG A 421 -9.82 1.69 21.54
N ALA A 422 -10.53 2.05 20.45
CA ALA A 422 -11.71 2.89 20.57
C ALA A 422 -12.89 2.10 21.15
N TRP A 423 -13.61 2.70 22.12
CA TRP A 423 -14.81 2.10 22.68
C TRP A 423 -15.88 1.76 21.63
N SER A 424 -16.02 2.58 20.59
CA SER A 424 -16.93 2.34 19.45
C SER A 424 -16.69 1.01 18.73
N ASP A 425 -15.45 0.52 18.73
CA ASP A 425 -15.09 -0.75 18.10
C ASP A 425 -15.46 -1.93 18.99
N VAL A 426 -15.37 -1.74 20.33
CA VAL A 426 -15.67 -2.73 21.37
C VAL A 426 -17.17 -2.83 21.59
N ALA A 427 -17.87 -1.71 21.71
CA ALA A 427 -19.30 -1.64 22.06
C ALA A 427 -20.25 -2.38 21.11
N ARG A 428 -19.78 -2.71 19.91
CA ARG A 428 -20.56 -3.44 18.90
C ARG A 428 -20.41 -4.97 18.99
N ARG A 429 -19.69 -5.48 19.99
CA ARG A 429 -19.38 -6.90 20.13
C ARG A 429 -20.35 -7.56 21.13
N ASP A 430 -21.10 -8.54 20.66
CA ASP A 430 -21.99 -9.35 21.51
C ASP A 430 -21.20 -10.20 22.52
N ASP A 431 -19.89 -10.39 22.32
CA ASP A 431 -19.00 -11.16 23.19
C ASP A 431 -18.96 -10.63 24.64
N PHE A 432 -19.30 -9.37 24.85
CA PHE A 432 -19.32 -8.72 26.17
C PHE A 432 -20.72 -8.65 26.82
N ALA A 433 -21.71 -9.32 26.26
CA ALA A 433 -23.08 -9.28 26.77
C ALA A 433 -23.18 -9.77 28.23
N SER A 434 -22.32 -10.70 28.63
CA SER A 434 -22.25 -11.23 30.00
C SER A 434 -21.70 -10.22 31.04
N LEU A 435 -21.06 -9.14 30.59
CA LEU A 435 -20.50 -8.09 31.46
C LEU A 435 -21.47 -6.93 31.71
N ALA A 436 -22.65 -6.94 31.08
CA ALA A 436 -23.65 -5.91 31.29
C ALA A 436 -24.07 -5.82 32.77
N GLY A 437 -23.91 -4.61 33.37
CA GLY A 437 -24.19 -4.39 34.77
C GLY A 437 -22.99 -4.65 35.73
N ASP A 438 -21.85 -5.14 35.24
CA ASP A 438 -20.63 -5.20 36.05
C ASP A 438 -20.08 -3.78 36.31
N PRO A 439 -19.86 -3.38 37.60
CA PRO A 439 -19.44 -2.00 37.92
C PRO A 439 -18.11 -1.59 37.25
N ALA A 440 -17.15 -2.51 37.14
CA ALA A 440 -15.86 -2.22 36.55
C ALA A 440 -15.95 -2.10 35.02
N PHE A 441 -16.79 -2.91 34.36
CA PHE A 441 -17.10 -2.78 32.95
C PHE A 441 -17.77 -1.44 32.63
N GLU A 442 -18.77 -1.03 33.46
CA GLU A 442 -19.45 0.25 33.26
C GLU A 442 -18.52 1.44 33.56
N ALA A 443 -17.55 1.32 34.45
CA ALA A 443 -16.53 2.34 34.67
C ALA A 443 -15.61 2.52 33.44
N ILE A 444 -15.16 1.43 32.81
CA ILE A 444 -14.41 1.47 31.55
C ILE A 444 -15.23 2.14 30.47
N ARG A 445 -16.50 1.77 30.32
CA ARG A 445 -17.43 2.35 29.37
C ARG A 445 -17.57 3.86 29.56
N ALA A 446 -17.74 4.32 30.79
CA ALA A 446 -17.89 5.74 31.13
C ALA A 446 -16.62 6.54 30.81
N SER A 447 -15.43 5.97 31.10
CA SER A 447 -14.14 6.63 30.82
C SER A 447 -13.77 6.70 29.36
N ALA A 448 -14.20 5.71 28.55
CA ALA A 448 -13.85 5.57 27.16
C ALA A 448 -14.87 6.21 26.17
N SER A 449 -16.06 6.60 26.67
CA SER A 449 -17.05 7.32 25.86
C SER A 449 -16.65 8.79 25.78
N PRO A 450 -16.56 9.42 24.59
CA PRO A 450 -16.33 10.85 24.49
C PRO A 450 -17.44 11.57 25.26
N THR A 451 -17.04 12.49 26.14
CA THR A 451 -17.98 13.44 26.79
C THR A 451 -18.77 14.15 25.70
N PRO A 452 -20.10 14.32 25.82
CA PRO A 452 -20.96 14.88 24.80
C PRO A 452 -20.60 16.32 24.43
#